data_e3cc9c20be9c2ed4aaba9d8e4c22ac4f
#
_entry.id   e3cc9c20be9c2ed4aaba9d8e4c22ac4f
#
_cell.length_a   1.000
_cell.length_b   1.000
_cell.length_c   1.000
_cell.angle_alpha   90.00
_cell.angle_beta   90.00
_cell.angle_gamma   90.00
#
_symmetry.space_group_name_H-M   'P 1'
#
loop_
_entity.id
_entity.type
_entity.pdbx_description
1 polymer ?
#
loop_
_entity_poly.entity_id
_entity_poly.type
_entity_poly.pdbx_seq_one_letter_code
_entity_poly.pdbx_strand_id
1 'polypeptide(L)'
;SVFFLFIFLNTISSCKKKGCTDPISLAYNVEARKDDGSCTYPENDKKTLIYYSTGIWCQYCGDIGKTFVDDISSSYPDVQIVSLHKNDELTSNISSLTQSYLDSVNGLLGCPHFYSGLNSVINPSNNPSNYSQLTSAVEDDLNLFSEINMDLEYSINSNTMNIKVQSKLSSESPGDNYYLSVYILENGVVKEQNIAGNYNQNFIHNNVLRKEASENIDVFGSSLNFDINGNNLTSFYDIPLDSTGEWKYSNLYVVAIAWQENDSDFRFVNLAR
;
A
#
# COMPACT_ATOMS: atom_id res chain seq x y z
N SER A 1 44.40 -52.31 45.13
CA SER A 1 44.27 -50.97 44.50
C SER A 1 43.04 -50.97 43.66
N VAL A 2 42.00 -50.24 44.13
CA VAL A 2 40.72 -50.04 43.37
C VAL A 2 40.81 -48.68 42.67
N PHE A 3 40.79 -48.67 41.33
CA PHE A 3 40.80 -47.48 40.51
C PHE A 3 39.32 -47.00 40.35
N PHE A 4 38.96 -45.87 40.94
CA PHE A 4 37.67 -45.19 40.70
C PHE A 4 37.76 -44.36 39.42
N LEU A 5 37.05 -44.77 38.36
CA LEU A 5 36.89 -44.02 37.11
C LEU A 5 35.81 -42.99 37.30
N PHE A 6 36.19 -41.71 37.45
CA PHE A 6 35.24 -40.57 37.44
C PHE A 6 34.84 -40.29 36.01
N ILE A 7 33.60 -40.66 35.65
CA ILE A 7 32.96 -40.23 34.39
C ILE A 7 32.44 -38.82 34.58
N PHE A 8 33.11 -37.82 34.02
CA PHE A 8 32.57 -36.45 33.88
C PHE A 8 31.45 -36.46 32.83
N LEU A 9 30.17 -36.44 33.26
CA LEU A 9 29.05 -36.09 32.37
C LEU A 9 29.13 -34.61 32.05
N ASN A 10 29.64 -34.26 30.87
CA ASN A 10 29.52 -32.94 30.30
C ASN A 10 28.04 -32.76 29.89
N THR A 11 27.22 -32.11 30.71
CA THR A 11 25.90 -31.61 30.30
C THR A 11 26.12 -30.46 29.32
N ILE A 12 26.01 -30.74 28.02
CA ILE A 12 25.93 -29.72 26.99
C ILE A 12 24.57 -29.03 27.18
N SER A 13 24.55 -27.92 27.91
CA SER A 13 23.40 -27.03 27.95
C SER A 13 23.27 -26.37 26.56
N SER A 14 22.49 -26.98 25.68
CA SER A 14 22.11 -26.35 24.41
C SER A 14 21.29 -25.13 24.72
N CYS A 15 21.90 -23.95 24.63
CA CYS A 15 21.20 -22.68 24.73
C CYS A 15 20.30 -22.55 23.48
N LYS A 16 19.00 -22.80 23.64
CA LYS A 16 18.04 -22.63 22.52
C LYS A 16 18.01 -21.17 22.14
N LYS A 17 18.24 -20.86 20.86
CA LYS A 17 18.11 -19.50 20.34
C LYS A 17 16.67 -19.01 20.56
N LYS A 18 16.52 -17.87 21.22
CA LYS A 18 15.23 -17.23 21.49
C LYS A 18 14.85 -16.28 20.36
N GLY A 19 13.57 -16.05 20.17
CA GLY A 19 13.00 -15.16 19.14
C GLY A 19 11.55 -15.55 18.86
N CYS A 20 10.88 -14.77 18.02
CA CYS A 20 9.54 -15.13 17.55
C CYS A 20 9.57 -16.44 16.74
N THR A 21 8.74 -17.39 17.13
CA THR A 21 8.64 -18.71 16.47
C THR A 21 7.42 -18.86 15.59
N ASP A 22 6.57 -17.83 15.50
CA ASP A 22 5.38 -17.84 14.67
C ASP A 22 5.71 -17.39 13.24
N PRO A 23 5.58 -18.27 12.21
CA PRO A 23 5.90 -17.94 10.82
C PRO A 23 5.05 -16.82 10.21
N ILE A 24 3.89 -16.50 10.81
CA ILE A 24 2.98 -15.44 10.33
C ILE A 24 3.41 -14.05 10.82
N SER A 25 4.22 -13.97 11.87
CA SER A 25 4.74 -12.71 12.38
C SER A 25 5.83 -12.12 11.48
N LEU A 26 5.81 -10.80 11.27
CA LEU A 26 6.92 -10.10 10.61
C LEU A 26 8.24 -10.24 11.39
N ALA A 27 8.16 -10.40 12.71
CA ALA A 27 9.31 -10.63 13.58
C ALA A 27 9.79 -12.10 13.61
N TYR A 28 9.24 -12.99 12.75
CA TYR A 28 9.61 -14.40 12.70
C TYR A 28 11.13 -14.62 12.52
N ASN A 29 11.68 -15.46 13.39
CA ASN A 29 13.07 -15.84 13.31
C ASN A 29 13.19 -17.35 13.08
N VAL A 30 13.53 -17.75 11.84
CA VAL A 30 13.66 -19.16 11.42
C VAL A 30 14.65 -19.97 12.28
N GLU A 31 15.61 -19.30 12.94
CA GLU A 31 16.59 -19.94 13.82
C GLU A 31 16.11 -20.07 15.28
N ALA A 32 15.02 -19.38 15.65
CA ALA A 32 14.46 -19.48 16.99
C ALA A 32 13.94 -20.89 17.26
N ARG A 33 14.21 -21.38 18.48
CA ARG A 33 13.75 -22.68 18.99
C ARG A 33 12.95 -22.53 20.28
N LYS A 34 12.79 -21.30 20.75
CA LYS A 34 11.98 -20.93 21.91
C LYS A 34 11.46 -19.53 21.70
N ASP A 35 10.14 -19.40 21.75
CA ASP A 35 9.48 -18.09 21.72
C ASP A 35 9.88 -17.29 22.97
N ASP A 36 10.15 -16.01 22.76
CA ASP A 36 10.52 -15.04 23.78
C ASP A 36 9.51 -13.88 23.91
N GLY A 37 8.36 -14.00 23.21
CA GLY A 37 7.32 -12.99 23.19
C GLY A 37 7.59 -11.82 22.22
N SER A 38 8.58 -11.95 21.33
CA SER A 38 8.91 -10.89 20.35
C SER A 38 8.05 -10.91 19.08
N CYS A 39 7.08 -11.84 18.98
CA CYS A 39 6.13 -11.84 17.87
C CYS A 39 5.28 -10.55 17.89
N THR A 40 5.14 -9.93 16.73
CA THR A 40 4.32 -8.72 16.54
C THR A 40 3.21 -9.01 15.54
N TYR A 41 2.06 -8.39 15.75
CA TYR A 41 0.89 -8.51 14.89
C TYR A 41 0.27 -7.13 14.66
N PRO A 42 -0.40 -6.90 13.51
CA PRO A 42 -1.03 -5.63 13.20
C PRO A 42 -2.01 -5.19 14.29
N GLU A 43 -1.92 -3.91 14.67
CA GLU A 43 -2.88 -3.26 15.55
C GLU A 43 -4.11 -2.81 14.76
N ASN A 44 -5.22 -2.51 15.48
CA ASN A 44 -6.42 -1.97 14.83
C ASN A 44 -6.17 -0.50 14.46
N ASP A 45 -5.89 -0.28 13.19
CA ASP A 45 -5.50 1.01 12.64
C ASP A 45 -6.15 1.20 11.26
N LYS A 46 -7.22 2.01 11.22
CA LYS A 46 -7.93 2.32 9.96
C LYS A 46 -7.22 3.45 9.25
N LYS A 47 -6.83 3.20 8.01
CA LYS A 47 -6.33 4.20 7.05
C LYS A 47 -7.29 4.31 5.87
N THR A 48 -7.23 5.42 5.15
CA THR A 48 -8.07 5.63 3.98
C THR A 48 -7.25 5.82 2.70
N LEU A 49 -7.84 5.43 1.58
CA LEU A 49 -7.25 5.49 0.26
C LEU A 49 -7.93 6.57 -0.57
N ILE A 50 -7.14 7.50 -1.10
CA ILE A 50 -7.58 8.49 -2.07
C ILE A 50 -6.83 8.26 -3.39
N TYR A 51 -7.54 7.93 -4.44
CA TYR A 51 -7.01 8.03 -5.79
C TYR A 51 -7.16 9.45 -6.32
N TYR A 52 -6.07 9.94 -6.91
CA TYR A 52 -6.02 11.24 -7.57
C TYR A 52 -5.70 11.06 -9.06
N SER A 53 -6.73 11.18 -9.91
CA SER A 53 -6.57 11.18 -11.36
C SER A 53 -5.94 12.48 -11.83
N THR A 54 -4.79 12.39 -12.50
CA THR A 54 -3.94 13.53 -12.86
C THR A 54 -3.25 13.34 -14.21
N GLY A 55 -2.54 14.38 -14.67
CA GLY A 55 -1.68 14.33 -15.85
C GLY A 55 -0.83 15.59 -15.96
N ILE A 56 0.40 15.47 -16.50
CA ILE A 56 1.32 16.59 -16.66
C ILE A 56 0.75 17.70 -17.58
N TRP A 57 -0.07 17.32 -18.54
CA TRP A 57 -0.76 18.21 -19.48
C TRP A 57 -1.96 18.96 -18.88
N CYS A 58 -2.46 18.50 -17.74
CA CYS A 58 -3.69 18.99 -17.12
C CYS A 58 -3.41 20.27 -16.31
N GLN A 59 -3.90 21.40 -16.78
CA GLN A 59 -3.64 22.71 -16.16
C GLN A 59 -4.20 22.87 -14.75
N TYR A 60 -5.34 22.25 -14.44
CA TYR A 60 -5.97 22.29 -13.12
C TYR A 60 -5.35 21.27 -12.15
N CYS A 61 -4.66 20.24 -12.67
CA CYS A 61 -3.97 19.24 -11.85
C CYS A 61 -2.74 19.84 -11.15
N GLY A 62 -1.98 20.69 -11.86
CA GLY A 62 -0.82 21.38 -11.29
C GLY A 62 -1.18 22.58 -10.41
N ASP A 63 -2.43 23.01 -10.39
CA ASP A 63 -2.94 24.16 -9.62
C ASP A 63 -3.85 23.69 -8.49
N ILE A 64 -5.18 23.75 -8.66
CA ILE A 64 -6.14 23.42 -7.60
C ILE A 64 -6.06 21.96 -7.16
N GLY A 65 -5.79 21.03 -8.08
CA GLY A 65 -5.60 19.60 -7.74
C GLY A 65 -4.43 19.38 -6.79
N LYS A 66 -3.29 20.01 -7.07
CA LYS A 66 -2.11 19.98 -6.19
C LYS A 66 -2.42 20.56 -4.81
N THR A 67 -3.14 21.67 -4.75
CA THR A 67 -3.56 22.28 -3.48
C THR A 67 -4.37 21.29 -2.64
N PHE A 68 -5.34 20.60 -3.23
CA PHE A 68 -6.14 19.59 -2.52
C PHE A 68 -5.30 18.41 -2.04
N VAL A 69 -4.34 17.94 -2.84
CA VAL A 69 -3.39 16.88 -2.43
C VAL A 69 -2.58 17.32 -1.22
N ASP A 70 -2.03 18.53 -1.23
CA ASP A 70 -1.20 19.05 -0.15
C ASP A 70 -2.00 19.24 1.15
N ASP A 71 -3.19 19.81 1.04
CA ASP A 71 -4.06 20.07 2.19
C ASP A 71 -4.52 18.77 2.85
N ILE A 72 -4.95 17.76 2.07
CA ILE A 72 -5.33 16.44 2.61
C ILE A 72 -4.14 15.75 3.24
N SER A 73 -2.99 15.71 2.57
CA SER A 73 -1.79 15.04 3.08
C SER A 73 -1.28 15.66 4.39
N SER A 74 -1.44 16.97 4.55
CA SER A 74 -1.02 17.67 5.78
C SER A 74 -2.01 17.56 6.92
N SER A 75 -3.31 17.46 6.61
CA SER A 75 -4.39 17.46 7.61
C SER A 75 -4.73 16.06 8.13
N TYR A 76 -4.51 15.03 7.32
CA TYR A 76 -4.91 13.64 7.63
C TYR A 76 -3.72 12.69 7.45
N PRO A 77 -2.95 12.40 8.53
CA PRO A 77 -1.78 11.51 8.46
C PRO A 77 -2.14 10.07 8.05
N ASP A 78 -3.38 9.64 8.26
CA ASP A 78 -3.85 8.28 7.92
C ASP A 78 -4.46 8.17 6.53
N VAL A 79 -4.31 9.21 5.71
CA VAL A 79 -4.66 9.17 4.28
C VAL A 79 -3.47 8.73 3.44
N GLN A 80 -3.70 7.76 2.56
CA GLN A 80 -2.79 7.46 1.46
C GLN A 80 -3.37 7.98 0.16
N ILE A 81 -2.63 8.88 -0.48
CA ILE A 81 -2.94 9.33 -1.85
C ILE A 81 -2.17 8.46 -2.83
N VAL A 82 -2.82 8.05 -3.90
CA VAL A 82 -2.21 7.38 -5.05
C VAL A 82 -2.49 8.23 -6.30
N SER A 83 -1.45 8.81 -6.87
CA SER A 83 -1.54 9.63 -8.08
C SER A 83 -1.58 8.75 -9.33
N LEU A 84 -2.73 8.73 -9.98
CA LEU A 84 -2.97 8.01 -11.23
C LEU A 84 -2.70 8.94 -12.41
N HIS A 85 -1.49 8.91 -12.92
CA HIS A 85 -1.14 9.64 -14.15
C HIS A 85 -1.83 9.01 -15.36
N LYS A 86 -2.33 9.87 -16.26
CA LYS A 86 -3.10 9.48 -17.46
C LYS A 86 -2.53 10.13 -18.72
N ASN A 87 -2.19 9.29 -19.71
CA ASN A 87 -1.74 9.73 -21.04
C ASN A 87 -0.51 10.66 -20.99
N ASP A 88 0.44 10.36 -20.14
CA ASP A 88 1.74 11.05 -20.03
C ASP A 88 2.87 10.07 -19.69
N GLU A 89 4.10 10.56 -19.60
CA GLU A 89 5.30 9.74 -19.36
C GLU A 89 5.39 9.17 -17.93
N LEU A 90 4.55 9.62 -16.99
CA LEU A 90 4.45 9.07 -15.63
C LEU A 90 3.36 7.99 -15.52
N THR A 91 2.63 7.74 -16.61
CA THR A 91 1.57 6.74 -16.67
C THR A 91 2.16 5.33 -16.63
N SER A 92 1.80 4.54 -15.62
CA SER A 92 2.12 3.12 -15.53
C SER A 92 0.98 2.23 -16.02
N ASN A 93 1.26 0.95 -16.30
CA ASN A 93 0.23 -0.01 -16.71
C ASN A 93 -0.86 -0.13 -15.64
N ILE A 94 -0.47 -0.24 -14.36
CA ILE A 94 -1.45 -0.33 -13.26
C ILE A 94 -2.24 0.97 -13.09
N SER A 95 -1.61 2.14 -13.29
CA SER A 95 -2.33 3.42 -13.30
C SER A 95 -3.42 3.44 -14.38
N SER A 96 -3.11 2.96 -15.58
CA SER A 96 -4.06 2.87 -16.70
C SER A 96 -5.21 1.90 -16.40
N LEU A 97 -4.91 0.74 -15.82
CA LEU A 97 -5.93 -0.26 -15.45
C LEU A 97 -6.85 0.28 -14.35
N THR A 98 -6.27 0.87 -13.29
CA THR A 98 -7.04 1.46 -12.20
C THR A 98 -7.93 2.60 -12.69
N GLN A 99 -7.40 3.49 -13.53
CA GLN A 99 -8.20 4.57 -14.12
C GLN A 99 -9.34 4.02 -14.99
N SER A 100 -9.07 2.99 -15.81
CA SER A 100 -10.10 2.35 -16.64
C SER A 100 -11.21 1.71 -15.81
N TYR A 101 -10.84 1.09 -14.68
CA TYR A 101 -11.83 0.55 -13.74
C TYR A 101 -12.67 1.68 -13.12
N LEU A 102 -12.03 2.73 -12.59
CA LEU A 102 -12.73 3.88 -12.02
C LEU A 102 -13.67 4.56 -13.03
N ASP A 103 -13.24 4.69 -14.29
CA ASP A 103 -14.05 5.22 -15.38
C ASP A 103 -15.25 4.29 -15.70
N SER A 104 -15.09 2.96 -15.54
CA SER A 104 -16.16 1.99 -15.79
C SER A 104 -17.29 2.05 -14.75
N VAL A 105 -16.92 2.27 -13.47
CA VAL A 105 -17.92 2.30 -12.37
C VAL A 105 -18.48 3.68 -12.09
N ASN A 106 -17.74 4.75 -12.41
CA ASN A 106 -18.16 6.13 -12.13
C ASN A 106 -18.48 6.97 -13.39
N GLY A 107 -18.23 6.41 -14.59
CA GLY A 107 -18.25 7.15 -15.84
C GLY A 107 -16.96 7.92 -16.10
N LEU A 108 -16.82 8.50 -17.29
CA LEU A 108 -15.64 9.27 -17.70
C LEU A 108 -15.67 10.66 -17.06
N LEU A 109 -14.88 10.87 -16.01
CA LEU A 109 -14.93 12.09 -15.20
C LEU A 109 -13.78 13.08 -15.50
N GLY A 110 -12.78 12.68 -16.30
CA GLY A 110 -11.62 13.52 -16.61
C GLY A 110 -10.68 13.74 -15.42
N CYS A 111 -9.75 14.71 -15.54
CA CYS A 111 -8.85 15.13 -14.45
C CYS A 111 -8.79 16.66 -14.32
N PRO A 112 -8.45 17.18 -13.12
CA PRO A 112 -8.24 16.44 -11.88
C PRO A 112 -9.51 15.78 -11.34
N HIS A 113 -9.40 14.59 -10.73
CA HIS A 113 -10.52 13.96 -10.05
C HIS A 113 -10.04 13.18 -8.84
N PHE A 114 -10.82 13.22 -7.74
CA PHE A 114 -10.54 12.50 -6.51
C PHE A 114 -11.59 11.41 -6.28
N TYR A 115 -11.10 10.23 -5.86
CA TYR A 115 -11.93 9.08 -5.48
C TYR A 115 -11.55 8.63 -4.08
N SER A 116 -12.54 8.37 -3.22
CA SER A 116 -12.33 7.69 -1.93
C SER A 116 -12.54 6.19 -2.15
N GLY A 117 -11.49 5.40 -2.00
CA GLY A 117 -11.49 4.02 -2.51
C GLY A 117 -11.86 4.02 -3.99
N LEU A 118 -13.01 3.42 -4.33
CA LEU A 118 -13.48 3.32 -5.72
C LEU A 118 -14.58 4.35 -6.06
N ASN A 119 -15.05 5.13 -5.07
CA ASN A 119 -16.16 6.04 -5.23
C ASN A 119 -15.70 7.43 -5.66
N SER A 120 -16.34 7.96 -6.72
CA SER A 120 -16.12 9.34 -7.16
C SER A 120 -16.51 10.32 -6.05
N VAL A 121 -15.62 11.28 -5.75
CA VAL A 121 -15.85 12.32 -4.74
C VAL A 121 -16.02 13.68 -5.41
N ILE A 122 -14.96 14.19 -6.05
CA ILE A 122 -14.98 15.55 -6.59
C ILE A 122 -14.01 15.75 -7.75
N ASN A 123 -14.43 16.57 -8.71
CA ASN A 123 -13.55 17.23 -9.68
C ASN A 123 -13.38 18.71 -9.27
N PRO A 124 -12.22 19.11 -8.72
CA PRO A 124 -12.02 20.46 -8.20
C PRO A 124 -12.00 21.54 -9.30
N SER A 125 -11.76 21.19 -10.56
CA SER A 125 -11.81 22.16 -11.66
C SER A 125 -13.20 22.72 -11.90
N ASN A 126 -14.25 21.96 -11.55
CA ASN A 126 -15.64 22.39 -11.68
C ASN A 126 -16.12 23.23 -10.49
N ASN A 127 -15.56 22.99 -9.32
CA ASN A 127 -15.94 23.71 -8.10
C ASN A 127 -14.82 23.73 -7.06
N PRO A 128 -13.89 24.69 -7.13
CA PRO A 128 -12.75 24.79 -6.19
C PRO A 128 -13.15 24.96 -4.72
N SER A 129 -14.36 25.49 -4.44
CA SER A 129 -14.83 25.69 -3.06
C SER A 129 -15.32 24.42 -2.38
N ASN A 130 -15.47 23.30 -3.09
CA ASN A 130 -16.01 22.06 -2.53
C ASN A 130 -14.95 21.12 -1.93
N TYR A 131 -13.86 21.68 -1.41
CA TYR A 131 -12.84 20.91 -0.67
C TYR A 131 -13.46 20.09 0.48
N SER A 132 -14.52 20.62 1.12
CA SER A 132 -15.26 19.93 2.18
C SER A 132 -15.85 18.57 1.75
N GLN A 133 -16.13 18.35 0.48
CA GLN A 133 -16.62 17.04 0.00
C GLN A 133 -15.50 15.99 0.12
N LEU A 134 -14.26 16.36 -0.19
CA LEU A 134 -13.12 15.47 -0.06
C LEU A 134 -12.80 15.18 1.41
N THR A 135 -12.80 16.20 2.27
CA THR A 135 -12.57 16.00 3.71
C THR A 135 -13.65 15.15 4.36
N SER A 136 -14.94 15.36 4.02
CA SER A 136 -16.03 14.52 4.52
C SER A 136 -15.87 13.07 4.09
N ALA A 137 -15.50 12.79 2.83
CA ALA A 137 -15.29 11.43 2.35
C ALA A 137 -14.12 10.74 3.08
N VAL A 138 -13.04 11.49 3.39
CA VAL A 138 -11.92 11.01 4.19
C VAL A 138 -12.36 10.69 5.61
N GLU A 139 -13.06 11.59 6.27
CA GLU A 139 -13.54 11.43 7.66
C GLU A 139 -14.55 10.29 7.78
N ASP A 140 -15.46 10.16 6.83
CA ASP A 140 -16.44 9.08 6.79
C ASP A 140 -15.74 7.71 6.70
N ASP A 141 -14.72 7.56 5.84
CA ASP A 141 -13.98 6.30 5.71
C ASP A 141 -13.10 6.02 6.93
N LEU A 142 -12.38 7.02 7.48
CA LEU A 142 -11.56 6.86 8.69
C LEU A 142 -12.37 6.48 9.93
N ASN A 143 -13.65 6.86 10.00
CA ASN A 143 -14.55 6.49 11.09
C ASN A 143 -15.12 5.06 10.98
N LEU A 144 -14.86 4.36 9.87
CA LEU A 144 -15.28 2.97 9.73
C LEU A 144 -14.41 2.05 10.58
N PHE A 145 -14.99 0.93 11.00
CA PHE A 145 -14.23 -0.12 11.67
C PHE A 145 -13.31 -0.83 10.66
N SER A 146 -12.06 -1.07 11.05
CA SER A 146 -11.12 -1.83 10.23
C SER A 146 -11.38 -3.32 10.36
N GLU A 147 -11.88 -3.96 9.30
CA GLU A 147 -12.12 -5.41 9.24
C GLU A 147 -10.83 -6.20 9.09
N ILE A 148 -9.82 -5.60 8.45
CA ILE A 148 -8.49 -6.17 8.27
C ILE A 148 -7.45 -5.18 8.75
N ASN A 149 -6.64 -5.59 9.71
CA ASN A 149 -5.47 -4.84 10.14
C ASN A 149 -4.24 -5.34 9.39
N MET A 150 -3.34 -4.43 9.03
CA MET A 150 -2.23 -4.75 8.14
C MET A 150 -0.95 -4.05 8.58
N ASP A 151 0.17 -4.79 8.48
CA ASP A 151 1.52 -4.26 8.54
C ASP A 151 2.32 -4.70 7.33
N LEU A 152 3.31 -3.94 6.94
CA LEU A 152 4.21 -4.32 5.86
C LEU A 152 5.68 -3.97 6.18
N GLU A 153 6.57 -4.76 5.60
CA GLU A 153 7.99 -4.45 5.51
C GLU A 153 8.46 -4.66 4.08
N TYR A 154 9.45 -3.88 3.65
CA TYR A 154 10.09 -4.08 2.35
C TYR A 154 11.58 -3.75 2.40
N SER A 155 12.31 -4.32 1.46
CA SER A 155 13.73 -4.04 1.26
C SER A 155 14.07 -3.96 -0.22
N ILE A 156 15.01 -3.08 -0.57
CA ILE A 156 15.50 -2.93 -1.93
C ILE A 156 16.92 -3.49 -2.00
N ASN A 157 17.14 -4.42 -2.93
CA ASN A 157 18.43 -5.07 -3.18
C ASN A 157 18.83 -4.83 -4.65
N SER A 158 19.77 -3.93 -4.87
CA SER A 158 20.18 -3.52 -6.23
C SER A 158 18.99 -2.98 -7.03
N ASN A 159 18.44 -3.75 -7.95
CA ASN A 159 17.32 -3.39 -8.82
C ASN A 159 16.07 -4.25 -8.60
N THR A 160 15.98 -4.91 -7.45
CA THR A 160 14.80 -5.69 -7.04
C THR A 160 14.30 -5.24 -5.67
N MET A 161 13.02 -5.50 -5.41
CA MET A 161 12.37 -5.24 -4.12
C MET A 161 11.76 -6.53 -3.59
N ASN A 162 11.93 -6.76 -2.29
CA ASN A 162 11.21 -7.79 -1.55
C ASN A 162 10.20 -7.12 -0.62
N ILE A 163 8.99 -7.64 -0.57
CA ILE A 163 7.89 -7.09 0.24
C ILE A 163 7.25 -8.22 1.02
N LYS A 164 6.91 -7.96 2.28
CA LYS A 164 6.05 -8.83 3.09
C LYS A 164 4.91 -8.02 3.66
N VAL A 165 3.72 -8.55 3.55
CA VAL A 165 2.49 -7.97 4.09
C VAL A 165 1.89 -8.95 5.08
N GLN A 166 1.79 -8.54 6.33
CA GLN A 166 1.05 -9.25 7.37
C GLN A 166 -0.36 -8.67 7.44
N SER A 167 -1.36 -9.54 7.43
CA SER A 167 -2.76 -9.15 7.54
C SER A 167 -3.45 -9.96 8.62
N LYS A 168 -4.40 -9.34 9.33
CA LYS A 168 -5.17 -9.96 10.39
C LYS A 168 -6.62 -9.51 10.35
N LEU A 169 -7.54 -10.46 10.31
CA LEU A 169 -8.97 -10.19 10.48
C LEU A 169 -9.27 -9.69 11.90
N SER A 170 -10.04 -8.61 11.99
CA SER A 170 -10.47 -8.03 13.29
C SER A 170 -11.65 -8.76 13.91
N SER A 171 -12.39 -9.55 13.13
CA SER A 171 -13.51 -10.35 13.60
C SER A 171 -13.52 -11.71 12.88
N GLU A 172 -14.12 -12.71 13.52
CA GLU A 172 -14.40 -14.01 12.92
C GLU A 172 -15.52 -13.87 11.87
N SER A 173 -15.19 -13.42 10.67
CA SER A 173 -16.10 -13.43 9.51
C SER A 173 -15.52 -14.31 8.40
N PRO A 174 -15.70 -15.64 8.47
CA PRO A 174 -15.10 -16.57 7.53
C PRO A 174 -15.96 -16.78 6.29
N GLY A 175 -16.38 -15.76 5.61
CA GLY A 175 -17.25 -15.88 4.44
C GLY A 175 -16.99 -14.91 3.31
N ASP A 176 -16.20 -13.90 3.56
CA ASP A 176 -15.96 -12.83 2.59
C ASP A 176 -14.70 -13.12 1.76
N ASN A 177 -14.75 -12.81 0.47
CA ASN A 177 -13.61 -12.89 -0.42
C ASN A 177 -12.79 -11.59 -0.29
N TYR A 178 -11.57 -11.69 0.21
CA TYR A 178 -10.65 -10.57 0.31
C TYR A 178 -9.53 -10.70 -0.72
N TYR A 179 -9.03 -9.54 -1.15
CA TYR A 179 -7.94 -9.41 -2.11
C TYR A 179 -6.90 -8.42 -1.60
N LEU A 180 -5.68 -8.57 -2.08
CA LEU A 180 -4.53 -7.75 -1.73
C LEU A 180 -3.87 -7.25 -2.99
N SER A 181 -3.88 -5.94 -3.20
CA SER A 181 -2.98 -5.28 -4.15
C SER A 181 -1.82 -4.60 -3.42
N VAL A 182 -0.64 -4.64 -4.01
CA VAL A 182 0.57 -4.05 -3.41
C VAL A 182 1.21 -3.13 -4.42
N TYR A 183 1.14 -1.84 -4.16
CA TYR A 183 1.61 -0.79 -5.05
C TYR A 183 2.98 -0.27 -4.64
N ILE A 184 3.84 -0.08 -5.61
CA ILE A 184 5.11 0.64 -5.48
C ILE A 184 4.89 2.05 -6.01
N LEU A 185 5.10 3.04 -5.14
CA LEU A 185 4.93 4.45 -5.44
C LEU A 185 6.27 5.18 -5.35
N GLU A 186 6.35 6.33 -6.01
CA GLU A 186 7.52 7.21 -5.95
C GLU A 186 7.13 8.64 -5.57
N ASN A 187 7.91 9.22 -4.67
CA ASN A 187 7.84 10.64 -4.32
C ASN A 187 8.99 11.43 -4.96
N GLY A 188 8.78 12.75 -5.10
CA GLY A 188 9.84 13.64 -5.54
C GLY A 188 10.25 13.47 -7.00
N VAL A 189 9.35 13.02 -7.86
CA VAL A 189 9.59 12.89 -9.30
C VAL A 189 9.55 14.27 -9.93
N VAL A 190 10.67 14.72 -10.46
CA VAL A 190 10.78 16.04 -11.12
C VAL A 190 10.48 15.89 -12.60
N LYS A 191 9.36 16.44 -13.02
CA LYS A 191 8.91 16.49 -14.43
C LYS A 191 8.16 17.80 -14.69
N GLU A 192 7.93 18.13 -15.95
CA GLU A 192 7.10 19.28 -16.27
C GLU A 192 5.65 19.09 -15.83
N GLN A 193 4.97 20.18 -15.56
CA GLN A 193 3.54 20.22 -15.25
C GLN A 193 2.92 21.49 -15.80
N ASN A 194 1.81 21.37 -16.50
CA ASN A 194 1.00 22.51 -16.87
C ASN A 194 0.30 23.07 -15.61
N ILE A 195 0.52 24.36 -15.33
CA ILE A 195 -0.09 25.10 -14.23
C ILE A 195 -0.82 26.29 -14.85
N ALA A 196 -2.16 26.27 -14.85
CA ALA A 196 -2.99 27.33 -15.37
C ALA A 196 -2.57 27.79 -16.80
N GLY A 197 -2.13 26.85 -17.65
CA GLY A 197 -1.70 27.12 -19.03
C GLY A 197 -0.20 27.38 -19.21
N ASN A 198 0.60 27.40 -18.13
CA ASN A 198 2.05 27.56 -18.18
C ASN A 198 2.76 26.28 -17.71
N TYR A 199 3.81 25.86 -18.42
CA TYR A 199 4.58 24.69 -18.04
C TYR A 199 5.70 25.02 -17.06
N ASN A 200 5.64 24.42 -15.85
CA ASN A 200 6.74 24.42 -14.89
C ASN A 200 7.58 23.16 -15.10
N GLN A 201 8.83 23.33 -15.58
CA GLN A 201 9.74 22.23 -15.89
C GLN A 201 10.31 21.50 -14.66
N ASN A 202 10.20 22.11 -13.48
CA ASN A 202 10.75 21.59 -12.23
C ASN A 202 9.64 21.28 -11.21
N PHE A 203 8.47 20.87 -11.68
CA PHE A 203 7.38 20.47 -10.80
C PHE A 203 7.71 19.13 -10.12
N ILE A 204 7.32 19.01 -8.84
CA ILE A 204 7.55 17.81 -8.04
C ILE A 204 6.25 17.03 -7.95
N HIS A 205 6.23 15.84 -8.57
CA HIS A 205 5.14 14.90 -8.47
C HIS A 205 5.40 13.92 -7.33
N ASN A 206 4.38 13.70 -6.49
CA ASN A 206 4.43 12.77 -5.37
C ASN A 206 3.35 11.69 -5.52
N ASN A 207 3.53 10.58 -4.79
CA ASN A 207 2.62 9.45 -4.77
C ASN A 207 2.37 8.84 -6.16
N VAL A 208 3.36 8.94 -7.07
CA VAL A 208 3.24 8.45 -8.45
C VAL A 208 3.18 6.93 -8.45
N LEU A 209 2.11 6.35 -8.94
CA LEU A 209 1.95 4.90 -9.02
C LEU A 209 2.82 4.31 -10.12
N ARG A 210 3.89 3.60 -9.71
CA ARG A 210 4.88 3.04 -10.62
C ARG A 210 4.58 1.60 -11.03
N LYS A 211 4.20 0.77 -10.07
CA LYS A 211 4.05 -0.67 -10.30
C LYS A 211 3.12 -1.31 -9.29
N GLU A 212 2.50 -2.39 -9.68
CA GLU A 212 1.86 -3.37 -8.81
C GLU A 212 2.79 -4.58 -8.67
N ALA A 213 2.89 -5.16 -7.48
CA ALA A 213 3.93 -6.12 -7.11
C ALA A 213 3.67 -7.55 -7.63
N SER A 214 2.42 -7.90 -7.96
CA SER A 214 2.10 -9.24 -8.44
C SER A 214 2.56 -9.47 -9.89
N GLU A 215 2.76 -10.72 -10.27
CA GLU A 215 3.13 -11.09 -11.63
C GLU A 215 1.97 -10.84 -12.62
N ASN A 216 0.74 -11.05 -12.17
CA ASN A 216 -0.46 -10.77 -12.95
C ASN A 216 -1.03 -9.43 -12.52
N ILE A 217 -0.69 -8.38 -13.25
CA ILE A 217 -1.11 -7.02 -12.94
C ILE A 217 -2.64 -6.94 -12.93
N ASP A 218 -3.20 -6.69 -11.73
CA ASP A 218 -4.63 -6.53 -11.50
C ASP A 218 -4.88 -5.37 -10.53
N VAL A 219 -6.01 -4.66 -10.68
CA VAL A 219 -6.37 -3.52 -9.82
C VAL A 219 -6.52 -3.95 -8.36
N PHE A 220 -7.07 -5.15 -8.14
CA PHE A 220 -7.33 -5.70 -6.81
C PHE A 220 -6.25 -6.68 -6.34
N GLY A 221 -5.30 -7.01 -7.22
CA GLY A 221 -4.18 -7.90 -6.93
C GLY A 221 -4.60 -9.36 -6.85
N SER A 222 -4.27 -10.05 -5.78
CA SER A 222 -4.51 -11.48 -5.59
C SER A 222 -5.37 -11.77 -4.37
N SER A 223 -6.01 -12.95 -4.35
CA SER A 223 -6.83 -13.40 -3.22
C SER A 223 -6.03 -13.41 -1.93
N LEU A 224 -6.61 -12.85 -0.88
CA LEU A 224 -6.06 -12.79 0.47
C LEU A 224 -6.70 -13.89 1.32
N ASN A 225 -5.96 -14.98 1.53
CA ASN A 225 -6.45 -16.16 2.24
C ASN A 225 -5.95 -16.15 3.69
N PHE A 226 -6.87 -16.23 4.65
CA PHE A 226 -6.56 -16.25 6.07
C PHE A 226 -6.50 -17.68 6.63
N ASP A 227 -5.64 -17.87 7.63
CA ASP A 227 -5.62 -19.11 8.40
C ASP A 227 -6.80 -19.19 9.40
N ILE A 228 -6.89 -20.29 10.15
CA ILE A 228 -7.95 -20.50 11.14
C ILE A 228 -7.97 -19.46 12.26
N ASN A 229 -6.90 -18.71 12.46
CA ASN A 229 -6.77 -17.66 13.47
C ASN A 229 -6.99 -16.26 12.86
N GLY A 230 -7.38 -16.19 11.58
CA GLY A 230 -7.58 -14.94 10.86
C GLY A 230 -6.28 -14.21 10.50
N ASN A 231 -5.15 -14.92 10.38
CA ASN A 231 -3.88 -14.33 10.00
C ASN A 231 -3.50 -14.70 8.57
N ASN A 232 -2.76 -13.82 7.92
CA ASN A 232 -2.12 -14.05 6.63
C ASN A 232 -0.73 -13.39 6.62
N LEU A 233 0.21 -14.03 5.93
CA LEU A 233 1.49 -13.44 5.54
C LEU A 233 1.69 -13.67 4.04
N THR A 234 1.62 -12.59 3.26
CA THR A 234 1.89 -12.61 1.83
C THR A 234 3.29 -12.03 1.57
N SER A 235 4.05 -12.71 0.71
CA SER A 235 5.42 -12.30 0.39
C SER A 235 5.61 -12.21 -1.12
N PHE A 236 6.28 -11.16 -1.55
CA PHE A 236 6.71 -10.92 -2.92
C PHE A 236 8.23 -10.82 -2.93
N TYR A 237 8.88 -11.58 -3.80
CA TYR A 237 10.33 -11.65 -3.87
C TYR A 237 10.83 -11.23 -5.25
N ASP A 238 12.00 -10.59 -5.26
CA ASP A 238 12.73 -10.22 -6.46
C ASP A 238 11.91 -9.43 -7.49
N ILE A 239 10.98 -8.58 -6.98
CA ILE A 239 10.17 -7.70 -7.84
C ILE A 239 11.12 -6.79 -8.61
N PRO A 240 11.19 -6.88 -9.95
CA PRO A 240 12.11 -6.05 -10.72
C PRO A 240 11.66 -4.59 -10.69
N LEU A 241 12.58 -3.70 -10.34
CA LEU A 241 12.44 -2.27 -10.42
C LEU A 241 12.92 -1.76 -11.78
N ASP A 242 12.65 -0.49 -12.06
CA ASP A 242 13.13 0.14 -13.29
C ASP A 242 14.66 0.12 -13.39
N SER A 243 15.18 -0.43 -14.48
CA SER A 243 16.61 -0.51 -14.75
C SER A 243 17.16 0.64 -15.62
N THR A 244 16.28 1.53 -16.11
CA THR A 244 16.67 2.66 -16.97
C THR A 244 17.29 3.81 -16.18
N GLY A 245 17.10 3.82 -14.87
CA GLY A 245 17.57 4.87 -13.95
C GLY A 245 16.61 6.05 -13.85
N GLU A 246 15.40 5.92 -14.37
CA GLU A 246 14.36 6.95 -14.25
C GLU A 246 13.78 7.01 -12.83
N TRP A 247 13.70 5.85 -12.13
CA TRP A 247 13.19 5.79 -10.76
C TRP A 247 14.30 6.04 -9.75
N LYS A 248 14.02 6.87 -8.76
CA LYS A 248 14.91 7.05 -7.60
C LYS A 248 14.54 6.07 -6.50
N TYR A 249 15.29 4.98 -6.36
CA TYR A 249 14.99 3.92 -5.40
C TYR A 249 14.85 4.41 -3.95
N SER A 250 15.60 5.43 -3.56
CA SER A 250 15.47 6.06 -2.23
C SER A 250 14.14 6.76 -1.98
N ASN A 251 13.37 7.01 -3.04
CA ASN A 251 12.10 7.71 -3.00
C ASN A 251 10.91 6.76 -3.19
N LEU A 252 11.20 5.47 -3.41
CA LEU A 252 10.17 4.44 -3.53
C LEU A 252 9.64 4.07 -2.14
N TYR A 253 8.36 3.81 -2.09
CA TYR A 253 7.70 3.24 -0.92
C TYR A 253 6.56 2.32 -1.36
N VAL A 254 6.07 1.52 -0.43
CA VAL A 254 5.09 0.48 -0.70
C VAL A 254 3.79 0.79 0.01
N VAL A 255 2.69 0.50 -0.66
CA VAL A 255 1.34 0.53 -0.08
C VAL A 255 0.65 -0.79 -0.39
N ALA A 256 0.24 -1.49 0.66
CA ALA A 256 -0.56 -2.71 0.57
C ALA A 256 -2.02 -2.36 0.84
N ILE A 257 -2.93 -2.75 -0.03
CA ILE A 257 -4.34 -2.38 0.00
C ILE A 257 -5.19 -3.62 0.05
N ALA A 258 -6.06 -3.72 1.07
CA ALA A 258 -7.05 -4.79 1.20
C ALA A 258 -8.37 -4.35 0.58
N TRP A 259 -8.93 -5.26 -0.22
CA TRP A 259 -10.21 -5.14 -0.88
C TRP A 259 -11.14 -6.24 -0.44
N GLN A 260 -12.44 -6.00 -0.44
CA GLN A 260 -13.46 -7.03 -0.30
C GLN A 260 -14.28 -7.09 -1.58
N GLU A 261 -14.47 -8.32 -2.08
CA GLU A 261 -15.39 -8.60 -3.19
C GLU A 261 -16.77 -8.92 -2.63
N ASN A 262 -17.78 -8.19 -3.10
CA ASN A 262 -19.19 -8.43 -2.80
C ASN A 262 -19.94 -8.67 -4.12
N ASP A 263 -20.35 -9.89 -4.40
CA ASP A 263 -20.97 -10.35 -5.66
C ASP A 263 -20.10 -10.09 -6.89
N SER A 264 -20.15 -8.90 -7.47
CA SER A 264 -19.32 -8.49 -8.62
C SER A 264 -18.66 -7.13 -8.42
N ASP A 265 -18.82 -6.54 -7.25
CA ASP A 265 -18.27 -5.23 -6.90
C ASP A 265 -17.18 -5.35 -5.85
N PHE A 266 -16.21 -4.45 -5.91
CA PHE A 266 -15.16 -4.36 -4.91
C PHE A 266 -15.36 -3.13 -4.02
N ARG A 267 -14.97 -3.24 -2.75
CA ARG A 267 -14.85 -2.10 -1.87
C ARG A 267 -13.48 -2.06 -1.19
N PHE A 268 -13.02 -0.88 -0.93
CA PHE A 268 -11.84 -0.65 -0.11
C PHE A 268 -12.12 -1.03 1.36
N VAL A 269 -11.15 -1.71 2.00
CA VAL A 269 -11.24 -2.15 3.40
C VAL A 269 -10.27 -1.38 4.27
N ASN A 270 -8.98 -1.53 4.00
CA ASN A 270 -7.89 -0.88 4.74
C ASN A 270 -6.58 -0.93 3.94
N LEU A 271 -5.54 -0.26 4.44
CA LEU A 271 -4.21 -0.33 3.85
C LEU A 271 -3.10 -0.30 4.92
N ALA A 272 -1.88 -0.75 4.51
CA ALA A 272 -0.63 -0.52 5.22
C ALA A 272 0.37 0.23 4.32
N ARG A 273 1.27 1.02 4.94
CA ARG A 273 2.32 1.76 4.23
C ARG A 273 3.56 1.97 5.09
#